data_0ffb8fd17055ea07cd912b64d5e82022
#
_entry.id   0ffb8fd17055ea07cd912b64d5e82022
#
_cell.length_a   1.000
_cell.length_b   1.000
_cell.length_c   1.000
_cell.angle_alpha   90.00
_cell.angle_beta   90.00
_cell.angle_gamma   90.00
#
_symmetry.space_group_name_H-M   'P 1'
#
loop_
_entity.id
_entity.type
_entity.pdbx_description
1 polymer ?
#
loop_
_entity_poly.entity_id
_entity_poly.type
_entity_poly.pdbx_seq_one_letter_code
_entity_poly.pdbx_strand_id
1 'polypeptide(L)'
;MSQTYNCVKCDVIFDSKKELEAHEIFSHKLDTSSKKKILILGGGFGGMHVLKEIQKTLDIKNVSITIVSEDNYFLFTPMLPEVASGMLNPRDITVAIRYFCTNAKFYQATVFSVDLEQKLVTITRKFDGKDHALEYDYLVLAVGSINNFFGNKSIEENSFTIKSVEDAIELRNQVLLMMEIAAQTGSMGLQQKFLTFTVVGAGFAGVEVIGEINHFVRKSVKQAYPTIVESNINMILISSRNEILPELNKKLGESARSYLERVGVRIITNVKAINAGESHVELSDGEIIPCTTLIWTGGMTTSFMIESLICEHGPGGKVLVDKYLRLKEHPKVFALGDCAAIPEADTGKFYPPTAQHALRESKIVSQNIKKMIEGDSNLKEFSYHSKGMMATIGNKAGVASLMGHSITGIWAWIIWRTYYLLHLPNFETKMRIGTGWAINLFFGTDLTQIGETKTKNLHEITIEDIPSLKDQLLTDL
;
A
#
# COMPACT_ATOMS: atom_id res chain seq x y z
N MET A 1 -26.09 16.61 42.87
CA MET A 1 -26.29 17.21 41.55
C MET A 1 -24.93 17.35 40.92
N SER A 2 -24.65 16.62 39.84
CA SER A 2 -23.39 16.77 39.11
C SER A 2 -23.39 18.14 38.41
N GLN A 3 -22.34 18.91 38.64
CA GLN A 3 -22.17 20.23 38.02
C GLN A 3 -21.77 19.99 36.56
N THR A 4 -22.65 20.36 35.64
CA THR A 4 -22.37 20.30 34.20
C THR A 4 -21.81 21.63 33.72
N TYR A 5 -20.89 21.54 32.72
CA TYR A 5 -20.19 22.68 32.11
C TYR A 5 -20.63 22.81 30.66
N ASN A 6 -21.12 23.94 30.23
CA ASN A 6 -21.61 24.16 28.88
C ASN A 6 -20.61 25.01 28.08
N CYS A 7 -20.30 24.59 26.84
CA CYS A 7 -19.51 25.39 25.90
C CYS A 7 -20.37 26.50 25.30
N VAL A 8 -20.05 27.76 25.59
CA VAL A 8 -20.77 28.95 25.12
C VAL A 8 -20.80 29.12 23.60
N LYS A 9 -19.88 28.43 22.90
CA LYS A 9 -19.70 28.58 21.41
C LYS A 9 -20.45 27.52 20.60
N CYS A 10 -20.75 26.35 21.18
CA CYS A 10 -21.39 25.26 20.44
C CYS A 10 -22.41 24.46 21.27
N ASP A 11 -22.78 24.94 22.46
CA ASP A 11 -23.79 24.37 23.38
C ASP A 11 -23.55 22.90 23.79
N VAL A 12 -22.35 22.35 23.58
CA VAL A 12 -21.99 21.02 24.05
C VAL A 12 -21.77 21.05 25.55
N ILE A 13 -22.37 20.08 26.27
CA ILE A 13 -22.32 19.96 27.72
C ILE A 13 -21.28 18.94 28.13
N PHE A 14 -20.48 19.24 29.15
CA PHE A 14 -19.40 18.41 29.69
C PHE A 14 -19.61 18.12 31.17
N ASP A 15 -19.16 16.96 31.61
CA ASP A 15 -19.26 16.52 33.01
C ASP A 15 -18.15 17.10 33.89
N SER A 16 -17.12 17.70 33.28
CA SER A 16 -16.05 18.34 34.05
C SER A 16 -15.53 19.63 33.36
N LYS A 17 -15.04 20.55 34.20
CA LYS A 17 -14.40 21.79 33.74
C LYS A 17 -13.17 21.51 32.87
N LYS A 18 -12.45 20.43 33.17
CA LYS A 18 -11.24 20.00 32.41
C LYS A 18 -11.61 19.53 30.98
N GLU A 19 -12.73 18.86 30.82
CA GLU A 19 -13.23 18.45 29.51
C GLU A 19 -13.72 19.66 28.70
N LEU A 20 -14.42 20.62 29.34
CA LEU A 20 -14.77 21.87 28.70
C LEU A 20 -13.52 22.65 28.25
N GLU A 21 -12.51 22.79 29.11
CA GLU A 21 -11.26 23.47 28.78
C GLU A 21 -10.54 22.75 27.63
N ALA A 22 -10.47 21.43 27.63
CA ALA A 22 -9.90 20.63 26.54
C ALA A 22 -10.70 20.82 25.24
N HIS A 23 -12.02 20.79 25.31
CA HIS A 23 -12.91 21.05 24.18
C HIS A 23 -12.74 22.48 23.63
N GLU A 24 -12.69 23.50 24.49
CA GLU A 24 -12.46 24.89 24.08
C GLU A 24 -11.10 25.08 23.42
N ILE A 25 -10.06 24.44 23.95
CA ILE A 25 -8.72 24.44 23.35
C ILE A 25 -8.74 23.74 21.98
N PHE A 26 -9.37 22.58 21.89
CA PHE A 26 -9.40 21.79 20.68
C PHE A 26 -10.34 22.36 19.61
N SER A 27 -11.53 22.85 20.02
CA SER A 27 -12.60 23.24 19.10
C SER A 27 -12.70 24.77 18.87
N HIS A 28 -12.27 25.59 19.83
CA HIS A 28 -12.55 27.05 19.82
C HIS A 28 -11.37 27.98 20.11
N LYS A 29 -10.31 27.55 20.85
CA LYS A 29 -9.16 28.43 21.15
C LYS A 29 -8.20 28.64 20.01
N LEU A 30 -8.33 27.85 18.95
CA LEU A 30 -7.73 28.21 17.67
C LEU A 30 -8.76 29.10 16.94
N ASP A 31 -8.81 30.35 17.28
CA ASP A 31 -9.46 31.35 16.43
C ASP A 31 -8.70 31.41 15.10
N THR A 32 -9.15 30.55 14.18
CA THR A 32 -8.57 30.41 12.85
C THR A 32 -9.27 31.29 11.83
N SER A 33 -10.16 32.19 12.29
CA SER A 33 -10.98 33.03 11.43
C SER A 33 -10.12 33.92 10.51
N SER A 34 -8.89 34.28 10.93
CA SER A 34 -7.94 35.03 10.13
C SER A 34 -6.84 34.20 9.44
N LYS A 35 -6.72 32.90 9.78
CA LYS A 35 -5.67 32.02 9.26
C LYS A 35 -6.11 31.32 7.99
N LYS A 36 -5.21 31.20 7.00
CA LYS A 36 -5.46 30.37 5.82
C LYS A 36 -5.50 28.90 6.20
N LYS A 37 -6.59 28.22 5.86
CA LYS A 37 -6.82 26.81 6.17
C LYS A 37 -6.23 25.94 5.07
N ILE A 38 -5.23 25.13 5.40
CA ILE A 38 -4.64 24.14 4.51
C ILE A 38 -5.10 22.77 4.97
N LEU A 39 -5.81 22.04 4.09
CA LEU A 39 -6.33 20.71 4.36
C LEU A 39 -5.63 19.70 3.47
N ILE A 40 -5.04 18.66 4.08
CA ILE A 40 -4.32 17.59 3.40
C ILE A 40 -5.11 16.30 3.59
N LEU A 41 -5.49 15.64 2.51
CA LEU A 41 -6.20 14.37 2.52
C LEU A 41 -5.25 13.24 2.12
N GLY A 42 -5.02 12.31 3.04
CA GLY A 42 -4.14 11.15 2.89
C GLY A 42 -2.83 11.24 3.68
N GLY A 43 -2.53 10.16 4.42
CA GLY A 43 -1.33 10.00 5.26
C GLY A 43 -0.20 9.22 4.59
N GLY A 44 -0.25 9.02 3.24
CA GLY A 44 0.77 8.34 2.47
C GLY A 44 1.98 9.22 2.13
N PHE A 45 2.81 8.77 1.18
CA PHE A 45 4.06 9.47 0.79
C PHE A 45 3.82 10.92 0.40
N GLY A 46 2.80 11.20 -0.41
CA GLY A 46 2.49 12.55 -0.86
C GLY A 46 2.09 13.47 0.29
N GLY A 47 1.01 13.12 0.99
CA GLY A 47 0.43 13.98 2.04
C GLY A 47 1.37 14.22 3.22
N MET A 48 2.08 13.18 3.68
CA MET A 48 3.05 13.31 4.77
C MET A 48 4.23 14.22 4.42
N HIS A 49 4.70 14.16 3.17
CA HIS A 49 5.80 15.04 2.76
C HIS A 49 5.32 16.48 2.53
N VAL A 50 4.10 16.69 2.02
CA VAL A 50 3.48 18.02 1.99
C VAL A 50 3.36 18.59 3.39
N LEU A 51 2.85 17.81 4.36
CA LEU A 51 2.76 18.20 5.77
C LEU A 51 4.11 18.66 6.33
N LYS A 52 5.16 17.83 6.14
CA LYS A 52 6.52 18.12 6.63
C LYS A 52 7.10 19.40 6.00
N GLU A 53 6.96 19.56 4.70
CA GLU A 53 7.51 20.73 3.98
C GLU A 53 6.75 22.02 4.32
N ILE A 54 5.42 21.97 4.42
CA ILE A 54 4.61 23.15 4.78
C ILE A 54 4.93 23.62 6.20
N GLN A 55 5.03 22.73 7.17
CA GLN A 55 5.36 23.09 8.56
C GLN A 55 6.75 23.70 8.71
N LYS A 56 7.70 23.37 7.83
CA LYS A 56 9.06 23.96 7.83
C LYS A 56 9.10 25.34 7.18
N THR A 57 8.23 25.61 6.23
CA THR A 57 8.38 26.75 5.30
C THR A 57 7.36 27.87 5.51
N LEU A 58 6.22 27.57 6.14
CA LEU A 58 5.17 28.55 6.41
C LEU A 58 5.16 28.99 7.88
N ASP A 59 4.87 30.28 8.09
CA ASP A 59 4.62 30.80 9.43
C ASP A 59 3.26 30.31 9.95
N ILE A 60 3.30 29.49 11.01
CA ILE A 60 2.13 28.94 11.68
C ILE A 60 1.17 29.98 12.27
N LYS A 61 1.63 31.24 12.42
CA LYS A 61 0.75 32.35 12.85
C LYS A 61 -0.29 32.68 11.79
N ASN A 62 0.04 32.44 10.53
CA ASN A 62 -0.76 32.83 9.37
C ASN A 62 -1.54 31.68 8.75
N VAL A 63 -1.25 30.43 9.15
CA VAL A 63 -1.88 29.24 8.58
C VAL A 63 -2.39 28.28 9.65
N SER A 64 -3.46 27.55 9.32
CA SER A 64 -3.96 26.40 10.07
C SER A 64 -3.84 25.17 9.19
N ILE A 65 -3.05 24.18 9.61
CA ILE A 65 -2.78 22.98 8.84
C ILE A 65 -3.56 21.82 9.46
N THR A 66 -4.28 21.10 8.62
CA THR A 66 -5.01 19.88 9.01
C THR A 66 -4.65 18.76 8.06
N ILE A 67 -4.35 17.57 8.59
CA ILE A 67 -4.22 16.35 7.81
C ILE A 67 -5.27 15.34 8.24
N VAL A 68 -5.88 14.66 7.27
CA VAL A 68 -6.86 13.58 7.45
C VAL A 68 -6.30 12.31 6.86
N SER A 69 -6.35 11.22 7.61
CA SER A 69 -5.97 9.89 7.13
C SER A 69 -6.80 8.82 7.82
N GLU A 70 -7.11 7.74 7.12
CA GLU A 70 -7.82 6.59 7.69
C GLU A 70 -6.97 5.87 8.74
N ASP A 71 -5.67 5.76 8.47
CA ASP A 71 -4.70 5.19 9.41
C ASP A 71 -4.02 6.27 10.22
N ASN A 72 -3.67 5.95 11.45
CA ASN A 72 -2.94 6.86 12.33
C ASN A 72 -1.42 6.82 12.11
N TYR A 73 -0.97 6.08 11.11
CA TYR A 73 0.44 5.90 10.77
C TYR A 73 0.74 6.17 9.29
N PHE A 74 1.94 6.59 9.02
CA PHE A 74 2.57 6.56 7.71
C PHE A 74 3.13 5.16 7.46
N LEU A 75 2.80 4.58 6.33
CA LEU A 75 3.27 3.26 5.91
C LEU A 75 4.37 3.38 4.84
N PHE A 76 5.50 2.72 5.07
CA PHE A 76 6.56 2.59 4.09
C PHE A 76 6.30 1.39 3.17
N THR A 77 5.36 1.56 2.24
CA THR A 77 4.80 0.49 1.38
C THR A 77 5.82 -0.36 0.61
N PRO A 78 7.01 0.13 0.18
CA PRO A 78 7.97 -0.70 -0.53
C PRO A 78 8.49 -1.92 0.26
N MET A 79 8.28 -1.95 1.58
CA MET A 79 8.73 -3.06 2.44
C MET A 79 7.59 -4.03 2.84
N LEU A 80 6.39 -3.87 2.29
CA LEU A 80 5.28 -4.80 2.53
C LEU A 80 5.60 -6.26 2.15
N PRO A 81 6.29 -6.56 1.02
CA PRO A 81 6.68 -7.93 0.71
C PRO A 81 7.57 -8.58 1.78
N GLU A 82 8.48 -7.80 2.39
CA GLU A 82 9.33 -8.29 3.49
C GLU A 82 8.54 -8.54 4.80
N VAL A 83 7.42 -7.82 5.01
CA VAL A 83 6.49 -8.11 6.11
C VAL A 83 5.71 -9.39 5.83
N ALA A 84 5.19 -9.55 4.61
CA ALA A 84 4.46 -10.75 4.21
C ALA A 84 5.32 -12.03 4.26
N SER A 85 6.64 -11.91 4.11
CA SER A 85 7.59 -13.01 4.27
C SER A 85 8.16 -13.15 5.70
N GLY A 86 7.72 -12.33 6.65
CA GLY A 86 8.23 -12.36 8.02
C GLY A 86 9.66 -11.85 8.19
N MET A 87 10.25 -11.25 7.16
CA MET A 87 11.59 -10.65 7.22
C MET A 87 11.64 -9.36 8.05
N LEU A 88 10.51 -8.65 8.13
CA LEU A 88 10.35 -7.43 8.92
C LEU A 88 9.11 -7.50 9.80
N ASN A 89 9.19 -6.89 10.97
CA ASN A 89 8.01 -6.70 11.80
C ASN A 89 7.12 -5.61 11.21
N PRO A 90 5.79 -5.77 11.16
CA PRO A 90 4.85 -4.76 10.66
C PRO A 90 5.06 -3.36 11.26
N ARG A 91 5.41 -3.28 12.54
CA ARG A 91 5.67 -2.01 13.23
C ARG A 91 6.93 -1.29 12.76
N ASP A 92 7.87 -1.99 12.16
CA ASP A 92 9.13 -1.39 11.74
C ASP A 92 8.99 -0.57 10.46
N ILE A 93 7.93 -0.82 9.67
CA ILE A 93 7.64 -0.08 8.44
C ILE A 93 6.56 0.99 8.61
N THR A 94 6.11 1.23 9.85
CA THR A 94 5.06 2.22 10.18
C THR A 94 5.60 3.28 11.13
N VAL A 95 5.11 4.51 10.97
CA VAL A 95 5.45 5.62 11.87
C VAL A 95 4.20 6.44 12.15
N ALA A 96 3.86 6.64 13.42
CA ALA A 96 2.67 7.40 13.81
C ALA A 96 2.66 8.82 13.21
N ILE A 97 1.57 9.18 12.53
CA ILE A 97 1.39 10.49 11.89
C ILE A 97 1.55 11.63 12.90
N ARG A 98 1.10 11.41 14.14
CA ARG A 98 1.19 12.42 15.21
C ARG A 98 2.60 12.89 15.51
N TYR A 99 3.63 12.06 15.33
CA TYR A 99 5.03 12.48 15.49
C TYR A 99 5.48 13.50 14.46
N PHE A 100 4.77 13.59 13.33
CA PHE A 100 5.05 14.59 12.30
C PHE A 100 4.18 15.84 12.43
N CYS A 101 3.12 15.82 13.25
CA CYS A 101 2.20 16.94 13.43
C CYS A 101 2.71 17.89 14.53
N THR A 102 3.81 18.61 14.28
CA THR A 102 4.34 19.58 15.24
C THR A 102 3.46 20.82 15.37
N ASN A 103 2.87 21.28 14.26
CA ASN A 103 2.03 22.45 14.17
C ASN A 103 0.78 22.23 13.28
N ALA A 104 0.29 20.99 13.26
CA ALA A 104 -0.86 20.59 12.47
C ALA A 104 -1.85 19.78 13.30
N LYS A 105 -3.13 19.85 12.93
CA LYS A 105 -4.17 18.97 13.45
C LYS A 105 -4.17 17.68 12.65
N PHE A 106 -4.37 16.56 13.33
CA PHE A 106 -4.55 15.26 12.69
C PHE A 106 -5.92 14.68 13.05
N TYR A 107 -6.69 14.31 12.03
CA TYR A 107 -7.92 13.55 12.16
C TYR A 107 -7.71 12.15 11.60
N GLN A 108 -7.92 11.13 12.44
CA GLN A 108 -8.07 9.75 11.98
C GLN A 108 -9.53 9.57 11.55
N ALA A 109 -9.76 9.62 10.24
CA ALA A 109 -11.09 9.60 9.65
C ALA A 109 -11.05 9.16 8.19
N THR A 110 -12.17 8.64 7.71
CA THR A 110 -12.39 8.38 6.29
C THR A 110 -12.90 9.66 5.61
N VAL A 111 -12.37 9.99 4.46
CA VAL A 111 -12.88 11.08 3.62
C VAL A 111 -14.08 10.57 2.85
N PHE A 112 -15.26 11.07 3.20
CA PHE A 112 -16.52 10.67 2.58
C PHE A 112 -16.77 11.39 1.25
N SER A 113 -16.65 12.72 1.24
CA SER A 113 -16.87 13.55 0.04
C SER A 113 -16.08 14.85 0.08
N VAL A 114 -15.86 15.41 -1.10
CA VAL A 114 -15.24 16.73 -1.30
C VAL A 114 -16.15 17.57 -2.20
N ASP A 115 -16.63 18.69 -1.69
CA ASP A 115 -17.33 19.71 -2.45
C ASP A 115 -16.34 20.83 -2.81
N LEU A 116 -15.96 20.87 -4.08
CA LEU A 116 -14.95 21.81 -4.61
C LEU A 116 -15.50 23.24 -4.69
N GLU A 117 -16.81 23.41 -4.93
CA GLU A 117 -17.46 24.73 -5.05
C GLU A 117 -17.63 25.38 -3.68
N GLN A 118 -18.16 24.62 -2.72
CA GLN A 118 -18.36 25.12 -1.36
C GLN A 118 -17.08 25.09 -0.52
N LYS A 119 -16.02 24.47 -1.01
CA LYS A 119 -14.74 24.25 -0.31
C LYS A 119 -14.91 23.51 1.02
N LEU A 120 -15.69 22.47 0.98
CA LEU A 120 -16.00 21.61 2.11
C LEU A 120 -15.54 20.19 1.87
N VAL A 121 -14.97 19.58 2.90
CA VAL A 121 -14.66 18.14 2.92
C VAL A 121 -15.45 17.51 4.05
N THR A 122 -16.25 16.51 3.73
CA THR A 122 -16.94 15.70 4.74
C THR A 122 -16.08 14.51 5.10
N ILE A 123 -15.80 14.37 6.39
CA ILE A 123 -15.05 13.24 6.95
C ILE A 123 -15.94 12.48 7.93
N THR A 124 -15.80 11.14 7.96
CA THR A 124 -16.44 10.28 8.96
C THR A 124 -15.39 9.82 9.96
N ARG A 125 -15.54 10.21 11.22
CA ARG A 125 -14.57 9.84 12.28
C ARG A 125 -14.74 8.39 12.70
N LYS A 126 -13.62 7.66 12.82
CA LYS A 126 -13.66 6.23 13.18
C LYS A 126 -14.20 5.95 14.60
N PHE A 127 -14.03 6.87 15.55
CA PHE A 127 -14.37 6.59 16.94
C PHE A 127 -15.86 6.77 17.27
N ASP A 128 -16.60 7.59 16.55
CA ASP A 128 -18.03 7.85 16.80
C ASP A 128 -18.92 7.66 15.57
N GLY A 129 -18.32 7.40 14.40
CA GLY A 129 -19.04 7.21 13.14
C GLY A 129 -19.76 8.45 12.63
N LYS A 130 -19.49 9.64 13.19
CA LYS A 130 -20.19 10.87 12.83
C LYS A 130 -19.45 11.63 11.73
N ASP A 131 -20.25 12.25 10.87
CA ASP A 131 -19.75 13.11 9.82
C ASP A 131 -19.42 14.51 10.34
N HIS A 132 -18.30 15.04 9.85
CA HIS A 132 -17.83 16.38 10.13
C HIS A 132 -17.42 17.09 8.87
N ALA A 133 -17.85 18.34 8.71
CA ALA A 133 -17.44 19.20 7.60
C ALA A 133 -16.15 19.98 7.98
N LEU A 134 -15.17 19.93 7.12
CA LEU A 134 -13.92 20.69 7.22
C LEU A 134 -13.83 21.67 6.06
N GLU A 135 -13.72 22.96 6.38
CA GLU A 135 -13.50 24.00 5.39
C GLU A 135 -12.02 24.14 5.06
N TYR A 136 -11.72 24.60 3.83
CA TYR A 136 -10.36 24.88 3.41
C TYR A 136 -10.24 26.14 2.53
N ASP A 137 -9.08 26.80 2.61
CA ASP A 137 -8.62 27.78 1.61
C ASP A 137 -7.74 27.10 0.54
N TYR A 138 -6.96 26.10 0.96
CA TYR A 138 -6.11 25.25 0.11
C TYR A 138 -6.34 23.80 0.43
N LEU A 139 -6.56 22.99 -0.60
CA LEU A 139 -6.77 21.55 -0.48
C LEU A 139 -5.66 20.78 -1.18
N VAL A 140 -5.21 19.70 -0.56
CA VAL A 140 -4.25 18.76 -1.13
C VAL A 140 -4.87 17.36 -1.15
N LEU A 141 -5.13 16.84 -2.34
CA LEU A 141 -5.59 15.49 -2.59
C LEU A 141 -4.38 14.57 -2.73
N ALA A 142 -4.13 13.70 -1.75
CA ALA A 142 -3.01 12.77 -1.70
C ALA A 142 -3.45 11.40 -1.15
N VAL A 143 -4.67 10.97 -1.48
CA VAL A 143 -5.33 9.77 -0.96
C VAL A 143 -4.84 8.47 -1.59
N GLY A 144 -3.94 8.54 -2.57
CA GLY A 144 -3.35 7.37 -3.20
C GLY A 144 -4.32 6.64 -4.14
N SER A 145 -4.20 5.32 -4.19
CA SER A 145 -4.95 4.41 -5.06
C SER A 145 -5.48 3.22 -4.26
N ILE A 146 -6.43 2.50 -4.84
CA ILE A 146 -6.99 1.25 -4.31
C ILE A 146 -6.76 0.10 -5.30
N ASN A 147 -6.95 -1.15 -4.86
CA ASN A 147 -6.88 -2.30 -5.75
C ASN A 147 -7.99 -2.25 -6.80
N ASN A 148 -7.64 -2.63 -8.02
CA ASN A 148 -8.58 -2.73 -9.14
C ASN A 148 -8.75 -4.20 -9.53
N PHE A 149 -9.92 -4.75 -9.30
CA PHE A 149 -10.29 -6.10 -9.70
C PHE A 149 -11.02 -6.13 -11.04
N PHE A 150 -11.10 -4.99 -11.77
CA PHE A 150 -11.77 -4.83 -13.06
C PHE A 150 -13.23 -5.31 -13.06
N GLY A 151 -13.93 -5.11 -11.93
CA GLY A 151 -15.32 -5.55 -11.73
C GLY A 151 -15.49 -7.05 -11.48
N ASN A 152 -14.40 -7.80 -11.32
CA ASN A 152 -14.45 -9.24 -11.08
C ASN A 152 -14.57 -9.52 -9.57
N LYS A 153 -15.81 -9.74 -9.12
CA LYS A 153 -16.12 -10.01 -7.72
C LYS A 153 -15.53 -11.34 -7.22
N SER A 154 -15.49 -12.38 -8.06
CA SER A 154 -14.97 -13.67 -7.64
C SER A 154 -13.48 -13.59 -7.28
N ILE A 155 -12.69 -12.82 -8.05
CA ILE A 155 -11.29 -12.57 -7.75
C ILE A 155 -11.16 -11.69 -6.50
N GLU A 156 -11.98 -10.65 -6.36
CA GLU A 156 -11.96 -9.75 -5.20
C GLU A 156 -12.23 -10.50 -3.88
N GLU A 157 -13.21 -11.41 -3.88
CA GLU A 157 -13.62 -12.17 -2.71
C GLU A 157 -12.63 -13.30 -2.35
N ASN A 158 -11.95 -13.87 -3.35
CA ASN A 158 -11.08 -15.05 -3.18
C ASN A 158 -9.59 -14.75 -3.32
N SER A 159 -9.15 -13.50 -3.24
CA SER A 159 -7.75 -13.16 -3.30
C SER A 159 -7.26 -12.34 -2.11
N PHE A 160 -5.97 -12.49 -1.82
CA PHE A 160 -5.22 -11.63 -0.91
C PHE A 160 -4.63 -10.46 -1.68
N THR A 161 -4.46 -9.34 -1.00
CA THR A 161 -3.81 -8.15 -1.55
C THR A 161 -2.54 -7.80 -0.77
N ILE A 162 -1.79 -6.80 -1.22
CA ILE A 162 -0.56 -6.35 -0.57
C ILE A 162 -0.45 -4.82 -0.64
N LYS A 163 -1.44 -4.14 -0.07
CA LYS A 163 -1.54 -2.67 -0.10
C LYS A 163 -1.39 -2.04 1.28
N SER A 164 -1.84 -2.74 2.31
CA SER A 164 -1.80 -2.31 3.71
C SER A 164 -0.91 -3.21 4.57
N VAL A 165 -0.68 -2.82 5.81
CA VAL A 165 0.01 -3.65 6.81
C VAL A 165 -0.83 -4.88 7.15
N GLU A 166 -2.14 -4.67 7.24
CA GLU A 166 -3.13 -5.71 7.51
C GLU A 166 -3.09 -6.77 6.42
N ASP A 167 -3.06 -6.36 5.14
CA ASP A 167 -2.91 -7.27 4.00
C ASP A 167 -1.65 -8.13 4.12
N ALA A 168 -0.52 -7.51 4.47
CA ALA A 168 0.76 -8.23 4.58
C ALA A 168 0.76 -9.23 5.74
N ILE A 169 0.14 -8.88 6.88
CA ILE A 169 -0.03 -9.79 8.04
C ILE A 169 -0.96 -10.93 7.67
N GLU A 170 -2.07 -10.63 7.02
CA GLU A 170 -3.06 -11.61 6.61
C GLU A 170 -2.46 -12.61 5.61
N LEU A 171 -1.73 -12.12 4.60
CA LEU A 171 -1.03 -12.96 3.63
C LEU A 171 0.03 -13.84 4.31
N ARG A 172 0.81 -13.30 5.25
CA ARG A 172 1.78 -14.06 6.02
C ARG A 172 1.10 -15.19 6.82
N ASN A 173 0.01 -14.87 7.51
CA ASN A 173 -0.74 -15.85 8.29
C ASN A 173 -1.32 -16.95 7.40
N GLN A 174 -1.84 -16.60 6.22
CA GLN A 174 -2.31 -17.55 5.22
C GLN A 174 -1.20 -18.49 4.77
N VAL A 175 -0.03 -17.96 4.42
CA VAL A 175 1.12 -18.79 3.99
C VAL A 175 1.54 -19.76 5.10
N LEU A 176 1.62 -19.31 6.35
CA LEU A 176 1.93 -20.15 7.51
C LEU A 176 0.87 -21.24 7.72
N LEU A 177 -0.41 -20.87 7.70
CA LEU A 177 -1.51 -21.82 7.85
C LEU A 177 -1.47 -22.90 6.77
N MET A 178 -1.22 -22.53 5.51
CA MET A 178 -1.12 -23.50 4.42
C MET A 178 0.06 -24.46 4.61
N MET A 179 1.18 -24.01 5.15
CA MET A 179 2.30 -24.90 5.50
C MET A 179 1.96 -25.84 6.66
N GLU A 180 1.26 -25.36 7.69
CA GLU A 180 0.82 -26.20 8.83
C GLU A 180 -0.15 -27.30 8.37
N ILE A 181 -1.12 -26.98 7.54
CA ILE A 181 -2.08 -27.95 7.00
C ILE A 181 -1.36 -28.94 6.09
N ALA A 182 -0.50 -28.45 5.21
CA ALA A 182 0.27 -29.30 4.31
C ALA A 182 1.20 -30.28 5.07
N ALA A 183 1.73 -29.87 6.21
CA ALA A 183 2.57 -30.72 7.05
C ALA A 183 1.80 -31.87 7.74
N GLN A 184 0.49 -31.68 7.93
CA GLN A 184 -0.39 -32.60 8.62
C GLN A 184 -1.16 -33.53 7.66
N THR A 185 -1.21 -33.21 6.38
CA THR A 185 -1.91 -34.05 5.39
C THR A 185 -1.04 -35.19 4.89
N GLY A 186 -1.62 -36.40 4.83
CA GLY A 186 -1.00 -37.57 4.23
C GLY A 186 -1.11 -37.65 2.71
N SER A 187 -1.93 -36.79 2.09
CA SER A 187 -2.17 -36.77 0.65
C SER A 187 -1.20 -35.86 -0.08
N MET A 188 -0.43 -36.38 -1.05
CA MET A 188 0.47 -35.60 -1.90
C MET A 188 -0.26 -34.55 -2.70
N GLY A 189 -1.45 -34.87 -3.23
CA GLY A 189 -2.27 -33.93 -4.02
C GLY A 189 -2.80 -32.78 -3.18
N LEU A 190 -3.23 -33.04 -1.94
CA LEU A 190 -3.63 -32.00 -0.99
C LEU A 190 -2.45 -31.14 -0.57
N GLN A 191 -1.32 -31.76 -0.27
CA GLN A 191 -0.10 -31.03 0.07
C GLN A 191 0.28 -30.05 -1.05
N GLN A 192 0.22 -30.51 -2.30
CA GLN A 192 0.49 -29.68 -3.48
C GLN A 192 -0.51 -28.53 -3.62
N LYS A 193 -1.81 -28.79 -3.42
CA LYS A 193 -2.87 -27.77 -3.48
C LYS A 193 -2.63 -26.65 -2.45
N PHE A 194 -2.38 -27.02 -1.18
CA PHE A 194 -2.13 -26.05 -0.11
C PHE A 194 -0.80 -25.30 -0.29
N LEU A 195 0.20 -25.91 -0.90
CA LEU A 195 1.50 -25.30 -1.17
C LEU A 195 1.59 -24.65 -2.57
N THR A 196 0.45 -24.43 -3.24
CA THR A 196 0.38 -23.66 -4.46
C THR A 196 0.02 -22.21 -4.14
N PHE A 197 0.98 -21.32 -4.37
CA PHE A 197 0.86 -19.87 -4.18
C PHE A 197 0.87 -19.18 -5.54
N THR A 198 -0.24 -18.54 -5.88
CA THR A 198 -0.44 -17.91 -7.20
C THR A 198 -0.51 -16.41 -7.07
N VAL A 199 0.38 -15.68 -7.77
CA VAL A 199 0.38 -14.22 -7.83
C VAL A 199 -0.08 -13.77 -9.20
N VAL A 200 -1.10 -12.92 -9.27
CA VAL A 200 -1.61 -12.30 -10.49
C VAL A 200 -1.13 -10.86 -10.58
N GLY A 201 -0.38 -10.57 -11.64
CA GLY A 201 0.26 -9.27 -11.87
C GLY A 201 1.78 -9.36 -11.74
N ALA A 202 2.51 -9.14 -12.85
CA ALA A 202 3.96 -9.27 -12.91
C ALA A 202 4.69 -7.92 -12.98
N GLY A 203 4.09 -6.87 -12.39
CA GLY A 203 4.77 -5.61 -12.08
C GLY A 203 5.66 -5.72 -10.83
N PHE A 204 6.17 -4.59 -10.32
CA PHE A 204 7.04 -4.56 -9.14
C PHE A 204 6.46 -5.33 -7.94
N ALA A 205 5.24 -5.01 -7.51
CA ALA A 205 4.64 -5.62 -6.33
C ALA A 205 4.53 -7.15 -6.45
N GLY A 206 4.05 -7.66 -7.60
CA GLY A 206 3.89 -9.11 -7.79
C GLY A 206 5.21 -9.86 -7.84
N VAL A 207 6.21 -9.30 -8.50
CA VAL A 207 7.54 -9.90 -8.60
C VAL A 207 8.24 -9.90 -7.24
N GLU A 208 8.13 -8.83 -6.45
CA GLU A 208 8.69 -8.75 -5.10
C GLU A 208 8.00 -9.73 -4.16
N VAL A 209 6.66 -9.77 -4.17
CA VAL A 209 5.88 -10.67 -3.31
C VAL A 209 6.18 -12.14 -3.61
N ILE A 210 6.14 -12.56 -4.89
CA ILE A 210 6.40 -13.97 -5.22
C ILE A 210 7.83 -14.37 -4.87
N GLY A 211 8.81 -13.48 -5.07
CA GLY A 211 10.20 -13.71 -4.72
C GLY A 211 10.42 -13.88 -3.22
N GLU A 212 9.80 -13.03 -2.40
CA GLU A 212 9.89 -13.07 -0.94
C GLU A 212 9.15 -14.29 -0.37
N ILE A 213 7.92 -14.58 -0.82
CA ILE A 213 7.15 -15.74 -0.37
C ILE A 213 7.84 -17.04 -0.78
N ASN A 214 8.37 -17.13 -2.01
CA ASN A 214 9.12 -18.31 -2.44
C ASN A 214 10.32 -18.59 -1.54
N HIS A 215 11.08 -17.54 -1.22
CA HIS A 215 12.22 -17.69 -0.29
C HIS A 215 11.75 -18.10 1.11
N PHE A 216 10.72 -17.45 1.63
CA PHE A 216 10.14 -17.71 2.95
C PHE A 216 9.69 -19.17 3.07
N VAL A 217 8.83 -19.66 2.17
CA VAL A 217 8.27 -20.99 2.21
C VAL A 217 9.36 -22.06 2.10
N ARG A 218 10.26 -21.98 1.10
CA ARG A 218 11.31 -22.97 0.90
C ARG A 218 12.32 -23.01 2.05
N LYS A 219 12.67 -21.85 2.62
CA LYS A 219 13.54 -21.78 3.80
C LYS A 219 12.85 -22.41 5.02
N SER A 220 11.59 -22.09 5.26
CA SER A 220 10.80 -22.58 6.38
C SER A 220 10.61 -24.10 6.31
N VAL A 221 10.28 -24.61 5.13
CA VAL A 221 10.11 -26.05 4.91
C VAL A 221 11.38 -26.80 5.24
N LYS A 222 12.54 -26.34 4.78
CA LYS A 222 13.83 -26.96 5.10
C LYS A 222 14.19 -26.93 6.59
N GLN A 223 13.72 -25.93 7.32
CA GLN A 223 14.07 -25.73 8.73
C GLN A 223 13.12 -26.43 9.70
N ALA A 224 11.80 -26.45 9.40
CA ALA A 224 10.79 -26.79 10.39
C ALA A 224 9.72 -27.81 9.92
N TYR A 225 9.60 -28.11 8.62
CA TYR A 225 8.52 -28.97 8.11
C TYR A 225 9.05 -30.20 7.38
N PRO A 226 9.58 -31.20 8.10
CA PRO A 226 10.21 -32.39 7.49
C PRO A 226 9.24 -33.27 6.72
N THR A 227 7.93 -33.16 6.96
CA THR A 227 6.88 -33.92 6.26
C THR A 227 6.50 -33.30 4.92
N ILE A 228 6.89 -32.05 4.66
CA ILE A 228 6.63 -31.38 3.39
C ILE A 228 7.68 -31.75 2.36
N VAL A 229 7.23 -32.26 1.22
CA VAL A 229 8.09 -32.57 0.09
C VAL A 229 8.32 -31.28 -0.74
N GLU A 230 9.56 -30.86 -0.91
CA GLU A 230 9.90 -29.58 -1.57
C GLU A 230 9.36 -29.49 -3.02
N SER A 231 9.24 -30.62 -3.73
CA SER A 231 8.65 -30.66 -5.08
C SER A 231 7.15 -30.35 -5.12
N ASN A 232 6.47 -30.39 -3.99
CA ASN A 232 5.04 -30.05 -3.90
C ASN A 232 4.81 -28.54 -3.74
N ILE A 233 5.88 -27.76 -3.55
CA ILE A 233 5.78 -26.30 -3.45
C ILE A 233 5.71 -25.71 -4.86
N ASN A 234 4.57 -25.13 -5.20
CA ASN A 234 4.33 -24.45 -6.48
C ASN A 234 4.22 -22.93 -6.26
N MET A 235 5.08 -22.21 -6.92
CA MET A 235 5.06 -20.75 -6.98
C MET A 235 4.74 -20.32 -8.40
N ILE A 236 3.63 -19.61 -8.59
CA ILE A 236 3.12 -19.27 -9.93
C ILE A 236 2.93 -17.76 -10.03
N LEU A 237 3.54 -17.17 -11.06
CA LEU A 237 3.38 -15.75 -11.40
C LEU A 237 2.67 -15.63 -12.73
N ILE A 238 1.50 -14.95 -12.73
CA ILE A 238 0.67 -14.78 -13.91
C ILE A 238 0.80 -13.34 -14.41
N SER A 239 1.08 -13.19 -15.71
CA SER A 239 1.16 -11.90 -16.39
C SER A 239 0.20 -11.85 -17.58
N SER A 240 -0.61 -10.79 -17.66
CA SER A 240 -1.40 -10.51 -18.86
C SER A 240 -0.57 -10.03 -20.05
N ARG A 241 0.71 -9.73 -19.84
CA ARG A 241 1.69 -9.31 -20.86
C ARG A 241 2.70 -10.42 -21.09
N ASN A 242 3.46 -10.31 -22.18
CA ASN A 242 4.57 -11.23 -22.46
C ASN A 242 5.76 -11.05 -21.52
N GLU A 243 5.89 -9.90 -20.89
CA GLU A 243 7.03 -9.49 -20.08
C GLU A 243 6.63 -9.40 -18.60
N ILE A 244 7.61 -9.60 -17.73
CA ILE A 244 7.54 -9.24 -16.31
C ILE A 244 8.33 -7.95 -16.10
N LEU A 245 7.99 -7.16 -15.09
CA LEU A 245 8.59 -5.84 -14.82
C LEU A 245 8.60 -4.94 -16.07
N PRO A 246 7.44 -4.70 -16.72
CA PRO A 246 7.38 -3.95 -17.98
C PRO A 246 7.82 -2.48 -17.83
N GLU A 247 7.96 -1.98 -16.61
CA GLU A 247 8.47 -0.65 -16.30
C GLU A 247 10.01 -0.56 -16.41
N LEU A 248 10.70 -1.70 -16.41
CA LEU A 248 12.14 -1.81 -16.60
C LEU A 248 12.48 -2.11 -18.07
N ASN A 249 13.75 -1.95 -18.41
CA ASN A 249 14.18 -2.37 -19.74
C ASN A 249 14.15 -3.92 -19.87
N LYS A 250 14.02 -4.39 -21.12
CA LYS A 250 13.87 -5.81 -21.46
C LYS A 250 14.95 -6.69 -20.82
N LYS A 251 16.21 -6.25 -20.81
CA LYS A 251 17.34 -7.00 -20.25
C LYS A 251 17.16 -7.27 -18.73
N LEU A 252 16.65 -6.30 -17.98
CA LEU A 252 16.38 -6.46 -16.55
C LEU A 252 15.17 -7.36 -16.30
N GLY A 253 14.11 -7.24 -17.11
CA GLY A 253 12.95 -8.13 -17.05
C GLY A 253 13.33 -9.58 -17.32
N GLU A 254 14.13 -9.84 -18.35
CA GLU A 254 14.66 -11.18 -18.68
C GLU A 254 15.57 -11.74 -17.58
N SER A 255 16.42 -10.90 -16.97
CA SER A 255 17.24 -11.29 -15.83
C SER A 255 16.40 -11.69 -14.61
N ALA A 256 15.35 -10.93 -14.31
CA ALA A 256 14.42 -11.24 -13.24
C ALA A 256 13.66 -12.55 -13.51
N ARG A 257 13.17 -12.75 -14.74
CA ARG A 257 12.52 -13.98 -15.19
C ARG A 257 13.42 -15.19 -14.98
N SER A 258 14.64 -15.13 -15.53
CA SER A 258 15.62 -16.24 -15.44
C SER A 258 15.98 -16.57 -13.99
N TYR A 259 16.05 -15.58 -13.11
CA TYR A 259 16.28 -15.82 -11.70
C TYR A 259 15.07 -16.52 -11.04
N LEU A 260 13.84 -16.00 -11.23
CA LEU A 260 12.63 -16.56 -10.64
C LEU A 260 12.40 -18.01 -11.12
N GLU A 261 12.54 -18.28 -12.41
CA GLU A 261 12.42 -19.65 -12.96
C GLU A 261 13.47 -20.59 -12.36
N ARG A 262 14.71 -20.14 -12.20
CA ARG A 262 15.78 -20.93 -11.56
C ARG A 262 15.50 -21.28 -10.10
N VAL A 263 14.81 -20.42 -9.36
CA VAL A 263 14.44 -20.67 -7.96
C VAL A 263 13.06 -21.35 -7.81
N GLY A 264 12.50 -21.84 -8.94
CA GLY A 264 11.31 -22.68 -8.96
C GLY A 264 9.98 -21.91 -9.03
N VAL A 265 9.97 -20.70 -9.57
CA VAL A 265 8.72 -19.96 -9.88
C VAL A 265 8.32 -20.25 -11.33
N ARG A 266 7.12 -20.79 -11.53
CA ARG A 266 6.50 -20.94 -12.86
C ARG A 266 5.93 -19.59 -13.29
N ILE A 267 6.32 -19.07 -14.45
CA ILE A 267 5.83 -17.80 -14.99
C ILE A 267 4.94 -18.08 -16.20
N ILE A 268 3.66 -17.66 -16.08
CA ILE A 268 2.66 -17.80 -17.15
C ILE A 268 2.39 -16.39 -17.71
N THR A 269 2.59 -16.22 -19.01
CA THR A 269 2.49 -14.93 -19.68
C THR A 269 1.39 -14.93 -20.74
N ASN A 270 0.91 -13.73 -21.13
CA ASN A 270 -0.17 -13.51 -22.09
C ASN A 270 -1.51 -14.12 -21.70
N VAL A 271 -1.73 -14.33 -20.39
CA VAL A 271 -3.00 -14.85 -19.85
C VAL A 271 -3.49 -13.94 -18.71
N LYS A 272 -4.81 -13.93 -18.54
CA LYS A 272 -5.48 -13.21 -17.45
C LYS A 272 -6.14 -14.20 -16.52
N ALA A 273 -6.17 -13.92 -15.23
CA ALA A 273 -7.10 -14.57 -14.32
C ALA A 273 -8.51 -14.00 -14.62
N ILE A 274 -9.47 -14.89 -14.86
CA ILE A 274 -10.83 -14.51 -15.25
C ILE A 274 -11.88 -14.90 -14.22
N ASN A 275 -11.56 -15.86 -13.36
CA ASN A 275 -12.42 -16.29 -12.26
C ASN A 275 -11.54 -16.87 -11.13
N ALA A 276 -12.06 -16.85 -9.90
CA ALA A 276 -11.41 -17.49 -8.76
C ALA A 276 -12.47 -18.06 -7.80
N GLY A 277 -12.17 -19.21 -7.23
CA GLY A 277 -12.89 -19.80 -6.11
C GLY A 277 -11.95 -19.98 -4.91
N GLU A 278 -12.47 -20.51 -3.83
CA GLU A 278 -11.69 -20.75 -2.58
C GLU A 278 -10.49 -21.68 -2.79
N SER A 279 -10.49 -22.48 -3.85
CA SER A 279 -9.51 -23.55 -4.06
C SER A 279 -8.89 -23.58 -5.46
N HIS A 280 -9.18 -22.59 -6.31
CA HIS A 280 -8.67 -22.53 -7.69
C HIS A 280 -8.69 -21.11 -8.26
N VAL A 281 -7.92 -20.90 -9.31
CA VAL A 281 -8.03 -19.75 -10.21
C VAL A 281 -8.14 -20.23 -11.66
N GLU A 282 -9.03 -19.62 -12.42
CA GLU A 282 -9.24 -19.91 -13.85
C GLU A 282 -8.56 -18.85 -14.72
N LEU A 283 -7.88 -19.30 -15.74
CA LEU A 283 -7.15 -18.45 -16.67
C LEU A 283 -7.90 -18.31 -18.01
N SER A 284 -7.59 -17.22 -18.72
CA SER A 284 -8.23 -16.88 -20.00
C SER A 284 -7.94 -17.86 -21.16
N ASP A 285 -6.96 -18.73 -21.01
CA ASP A 285 -6.64 -19.81 -21.96
C ASP A 285 -7.32 -21.14 -21.63
N GLY A 286 -8.10 -21.18 -20.54
CA GLY A 286 -8.83 -22.34 -20.06
C GLY A 286 -8.07 -23.19 -19.04
N GLU A 287 -6.82 -22.84 -18.68
CA GLU A 287 -6.11 -23.51 -17.59
C GLU A 287 -6.79 -23.20 -16.26
N ILE A 288 -7.02 -24.22 -15.43
CA ILE A 288 -7.47 -24.10 -14.04
C ILE A 288 -6.32 -24.51 -13.13
N ILE A 289 -5.90 -23.58 -12.28
CA ILE A 289 -4.82 -23.80 -11.32
C ILE A 289 -5.41 -24.07 -9.94
N PRO A 290 -5.28 -25.28 -9.39
CA PRO A 290 -5.67 -25.57 -8.00
C PRO A 290 -4.75 -24.80 -7.04
N CYS A 291 -5.30 -23.89 -6.26
CA CYS A 291 -4.57 -23.13 -5.23
C CYS A 291 -5.55 -22.60 -4.18
N THR A 292 -5.07 -22.51 -2.95
CA THR A 292 -5.81 -21.93 -1.81
C THR A 292 -5.28 -20.53 -1.45
N THR A 293 -4.22 -20.09 -2.11
CA THR A 293 -3.62 -18.77 -1.89
C THR A 293 -3.42 -18.06 -3.22
N LEU A 294 -4.38 -17.20 -3.55
CA LEU A 294 -4.33 -16.30 -4.71
C LEU A 294 -3.99 -14.90 -4.24
N ILE A 295 -2.97 -14.28 -4.81
CA ILE A 295 -2.51 -12.94 -4.45
C ILE A 295 -2.72 -12.01 -5.65
N TRP A 296 -3.50 -10.95 -5.44
CA TRP A 296 -3.81 -9.98 -6.49
C TRP A 296 -2.91 -8.75 -6.42
N THR A 297 -2.15 -8.54 -7.48
CA THR A 297 -1.36 -7.33 -7.73
C THR A 297 -1.61 -6.79 -9.15
N GLY A 298 -2.75 -7.20 -9.75
CA GLY A 298 -3.03 -7.04 -11.19
C GLY A 298 -3.44 -5.65 -11.63
N GLY A 299 -3.72 -4.73 -10.72
CA GLY A 299 -4.07 -3.37 -11.09
C GLY A 299 -4.41 -2.48 -9.90
N MET A 300 -4.29 -1.17 -10.14
CA MET A 300 -4.64 -0.12 -9.20
C MET A 300 -5.57 0.89 -9.88
N THR A 301 -6.51 1.46 -9.12
CA THR A 301 -7.40 2.53 -9.56
C THR A 301 -7.53 3.60 -8.48
N THR A 302 -8.21 4.68 -8.77
CA THR A 302 -8.57 5.71 -7.78
C THR A 302 -9.75 5.25 -6.93
N SER A 303 -9.93 5.87 -5.77
CA SER A 303 -11.12 5.64 -4.94
C SER A 303 -12.34 6.29 -5.58
N PHE A 304 -13.53 5.77 -5.23
CA PHE A 304 -14.80 6.34 -5.67
C PHE A 304 -14.93 7.84 -5.33
N MET A 305 -14.40 8.26 -4.18
CA MET A 305 -14.38 9.67 -3.78
C MET A 305 -13.62 10.54 -4.80
N ILE A 306 -12.49 10.06 -5.35
CA ILE A 306 -11.74 10.76 -6.39
C ILE A 306 -12.50 10.76 -7.72
N GLU A 307 -13.07 9.63 -8.12
CA GLU A 307 -13.82 9.49 -9.37
C GLU A 307 -15.11 10.35 -9.39
N SER A 308 -15.72 10.56 -8.21
CA SER A 308 -16.94 11.36 -8.07
C SER A 308 -16.72 12.87 -8.02
N LEU A 309 -15.47 13.35 -8.01
CA LEU A 309 -15.18 14.78 -8.01
C LEU A 309 -15.64 15.44 -9.33
N ILE A 310 -16.30 16.58 -9.23
CA ILE A 310 -16.71 17.37 -10.41
C ILE A 310 -15.50 18.19 -10.90
N CYS A 311 -14.62 17.53 -11.68
CA CYS A 311 -13.44 18.14 -12.29
C CYS A 311 -12.98 17.32 -13.51
N GLU A 312 -11.98 17.80 -14.25
CA GLU A 312 -11.39 17.00 -15.34
C GLU A 312 -10.64 15.77 -14.79
N HIS A 313 -10.87 14.59 -15.43
CA HIS A 313 -10.20 13.36 -15.09
C HIS A 313 -9.28 12.87 -16.21
N GLY A 314 -8.17 12.27 -15.82
CA GLY A 314 -7.25 11.57 -16.70
C GLY A 314 -7.46 10.05 -16.70
N PRO A 315 -6.50 9.29 -17.26
CA PRO A 315 -6.57 7.84 -17.32
C PRO A 315 -6.78 7.18 -15.94
N GLY A 316 -7.69 6.21 -15.89
CA GLY A 316 -8.00 5.45 -14.66
C GLY A 316 -8.76 6.27 -13.61
N GLY A 317 -9.55 7.27 -14.01
CA GLY A 317 -10.36 8.10 -13.10
C GLY A 317 -9.57 9.07 -12.22
N LYS A 318 -8.26 9.22 -12.48
CA LYS A 318 -7.38 10.11 -11.72
C LYS A 318 -7.70 11.57 -11.99
N VAL A 319 -7.58 12.43 -10.98
CA VAL A 319 -7.77 13.87 -11.16
C VAL A 319 -6.70 14.43 -12.09
N LEU A 320 -7.12 15.11 -13.16
CA LEU A 320 -6.21 15.78 -14.10
C LEU A 320 -5.69 17.08 -13.48
N VAL A 321 -4.37 17.26 -13.45
CA VAL A 321 -3.75 18.46 -12.93
C VAL A 321 -2.94 19.22 -13.99
N ASP A 322 -2.74 20.52 -13.76
CA ASP A 322 -1.85 21.35 -14.56
C ASP A 322 -0.36 21.10 -14.20
N LYS A 323 0.54 21.75 -14.91
CA LYS A 323 1.99 21.65 -14.66
C LYS A 323 2.43 22.16 -13.28
N TYR A 324 1.56 22.83 -12.55
CA TYR A 324 1.77 23.29 -11.17
C TYR A 324 1.16 22.36 -10.13
N LEU A 325 0.62 21.21 -10.57
CA LEU A 325 -0.08 20.18 -9.78
C LEU A 325 -1.42 20.67 -9.19
N ARG A 326 -2.13 21.56 -9.90
CA ARG A 326 -3.43 22.11 -9.49
C ARG A 326 -4.54 21.62 -10.42
N LEU A 327 -5.75 21.56 -9.87
CA LEU A 327 -6.95 21.44 -10.69
C LEU A 327 -7.14 22.73 -11.50
N LYS A 328 -7.50 22.60 -12.76
CA LYS A 328 -7.61 23.76 -13.68
C LYS A 328 -8.72 24.72 -13.26
N GLU A 329 -9.90 24.19 -12.92
CA GLU A 329 -11.07 24.97 -12.50
C GLU A 329 -10.97 25.45 -11.04
N HIS A 330 -10.16 24.75 -10.21
CA HIS A 330 -9.99 25.02 -8.80
C HIS A 330 -8.52 25.26 -8.44
N PRO A 331 -7.93 26.43 -8.76
CA PRO A 331 -6.48 26.65 -8.66
C PRO A 331 -5.90 26.61 -7.24
N LYS A 332 -6.75 26.52 -6.20
CA LYS A 332 -6.35 26.31 -4.80
C LYS A 332 -6.45 24.85 -4.35
N VAL A 333 -6.81 23.96 -5.25
CA VAL A 333 -6.86 22.50 -5.03
C VAL A 333 -5.71 21.86 -5.79
N PHE A 334 -4.88 21.13 -5.06
CA PHE A 334 -3.73 20.39 -5.59
C PHE A 334 -4.00 18.89 -5.51
N ALA A 335 -3.48 18.13 -6.47
CA ALA A 335 -3.49 16.68 -6.38
C ALA A 335 -2.12 16.12 -6.74
N LEU A 336 -1.72 15.03 -6.05
CA LEU A 336 -0.42 14.39 -6.24
C LEU A 336 -0.45 12.90 -5.88
N GLY A 337 0.58 12.19 -6.33
CA GLY A 337 0.70 10.75 -6.14
C GLY A 337 -0.30 9.96 -7.00
N ASP A 338 -0.68 8.78 -6.53
CA ASP A 338 -1.43 7.81 -7.34
C ASP A 338 -2.83 8.29 -7.75
N CYS A 339 -3.45 9.21 -7.01
CA CYS A 339 -4.77 9.76 -7.33
C CYS A 339 -4.75 10.86 -8.40
N ALA A 340 -3.56 11.34 -8.82
CA ALA A 340 -3.40 12.41 -9.79
C ALA A 340 -2.91 11.90 -11.15
N ALA A 341 -3.47 12.45 -12.23
CA ALA A 341 -2.95 12.32 -13.60
C ALA A 341 -2.11 13.56 -13.90
N ILE A 342 -0.80 13.40 -13.79
CA ILE A 342 0.17 14.49 -13.94
C ILE A 342 0.83 14.40 -15.33
N PRO A 343 0.57 15.35 -16.25
CA PRO A 343 1.15 15.31 -17.59
C PRO A 343 2.67 15.52 -17.56
N GLU A 344 3.40 14.69 -18.31
CA GLU A 344 4.82 14.86 -18.58
C GLU A 344 4.99 15.71 -19.85
N ALA A 345 5.51 16.92 -19.69
CA ALA A 345 5.56 17.92 -20.76
C ALA A 345 6.30 17.43 -22.02
N ASP A 346 7.39 16.68 -21.82
CA ASP A 346 8.29 16.26 -22.90
C ASP A 346 7.75 15.08 -23.73
N THR A 347 6.91 14.22 -23.15
CA THR A 347 6.47 12.97 -23.77
C THR A 347 4.99 12.93 -24.14
N GLY A 348 4.19 13.85 -23.61
CA GLY A 348 2.72 13.84 -23.73
C GLY A 348 2.05 12.66 -22.99
N LYS A 349 2.81 11.91 -22.19
CA LYS A 349 2.34 10.82 -21.32
C LYS A 349 2.07 11.38 -19.91
N PHE A 350 1.69 10.49 -19.02
CA PHE A 350 1.54 10.80 -17.60
C PHE A 350 2.68 10.19 -16.80
N TYR A 351 3.12 10.90 -15.75
CA TYR A 351 4.07 10.34 -14.80
C TYR A 351 3.51 9.08 -14.12
N PRO A 352 4.35 8.06 -13.93
CA PRO A 352 3.92 6.83 -13.27
C PRO A 352 3.63 7.06 -11.78
N PRO A 353 2.60 6.40 -11.22
CA PRO A 353 2.24 6.51 -9.80
C PRO A 353 3.25 5.73 -8.94
N THR A 354 4.26 6.43 -8.46
CA THR A 354 5.29 5.84 -7.57
C THR A 354 5.57 6.74 -6.38
N ALA A 355 5.98 6.15 -5.26
CA ALA A 355 6.41 6.89 -4.07
C ALA A 355 7.50 7.93 -4.39
N GLN A 356 8.39 7.61 -5.34
CA GLN A 356 9.47 8.49 -5.78
C GLN A 356 8.94 9.77 -6.45
N HIS A 357 7.86 9.66 -7.23
CA HIS A 357 7.20 10.82 -7.84
C HIS A 357 6.45 11.62 -6.77
N ALA A 358 5.64 10.96 -5.95
CA ALA A 358 4.87 11.60 -4.88
C ALA A 358 5.74 12.44 -3.93
N LEU A 359 6.97 11.99 -3.62
CA LEU A 359 7.95 12.73 -2.81
C LEU A 359 8.41 14.04 -3.46
N ARG A 360 8.53 14.09 -4.78
CA ARG A 360 8.99 15.28 -5.51
C ARG A 360 7.84 16.23 -5.81
N GLU A 361 6.70 15.66 -6.13
CA GLU A 361 5.44 16.37 -6.30
C GLU A 361 5.07 17.13 -5.03
N SER A 362 5.20 16.49 -3.87
CA SER A 362 4.90 17.09 -2.56
C SER A 362 5.73 18.35 -2.30
N LYS A 363 7.00 18.38 -2.73
CA LYS A 363 7.86 19.55 -2.60
C LYS A 363 7.38 20.71 -3.47
N ILE A 364 6.95 20.44 -4.71
CA ILE A 364 6.41 21.45 -5.62
C ILE A 364 5.08 21.98 -5.10
N VAL A 365 4.16 21.11 -4.68
CA VAL A 365 2.88 21.50 -4.09
C VAL A 365 3.09 22.42 -2.89
N SER A 366 3.98 22.03 -1.96
CA SER A 366 4.27 22.83 -0.76
C SER A 366 4.84 24.22 -1.10
N GLN A 367 5.75 24.28 -2.08
CA GLN A 367 6.32 25.56 -2.54
C GLN A 367 5.29 26.43 -3.23
N ASN A 368 4.40 25.85 -4.03
CA ASN A 368 3.36 26.58 -4.73
C ASN A 368 2.28 27.10 -3.77
N ILE A 369 1.86 26.32 -2.78
CA ILE A 369 0.96 26.78 -1.71
C ILE A 369 1.59 27.95 -0.96
N LYS A 370 2.87 27.87 -0.58
CA LYS A 370 3.58 28.96 0.07
C LYS A 370 3.56 30.23 -0.76
N LYS A 371 3.96 30.15 -2.03
CA LYS A 371 3.97 31.30 -2.96
C LYS A 371 2.59 31.94 -3.09
N MET A 372 1.54 31.13 -3.23
CA MET A 372 0.17 31.63 -3.31
C MET A 372 -0.29 32.35 -2.04
N ILE A 373 0.11 31.86 -0.85
CA ILE A 373 -0.20 32.52 0.43
C ILE A 373 0.54 33.86 0.55
N GLU A 374 1.78 33.91 0.08
CA GLU A 374 2.61 35.12 0.06
C GLU A 374 2.25 36.10 -1.07
N GLY A 375 1.29 35.73 -1.95
CA GLY A 375 0.87 36.58 -3.09
C GLY A 375 1.82 36.52 -4.29
N ASP A 376 2.78 35.62 -4.31
CA ASP A 376 3.68 35.38 -5.45
C ASP A 376 2.99 34.52 -6.52
N SER A 377 2.78 35.12 -7.71
CA SER A 377 2.17 34.44 -8.86
C SER A 377 3.15 33.54 -9.66
N ASN A 378 4.46 33.64 -9.40
CA ASN A 378 5.48 32.87 -10.11
C ASN A 378 5.59 31.44 -9.56
N LEU A 379 4.60 30.59 -9.88
CA LEU A 379 4.56 29.21 -9.42
C LEU A 379 5.62 28.35 -10.09
N LYS A 380 6.04 27.29 -9.40
CA LYS A 380 7.00 26.30 -9.90
C LYS A 380 6.29 25.20 -10.67
N GLU A 381 6.79 24.91 -11.85
CA GLU A 381 6.36 23.77 -12.65
C GLU A 381 6.96 22.47 -12.12
N PHE A 382 6.19 21.39 -12.21
CA PHE A 382 6.71 20.05 -11.92
C PHE A 382 7.38 19.47 -13.16
N SER A 383 8.62 19.08 -13.00
CA SER A 383 9.37 18.30 -13.99
C SER A 383 10.30 17.37 -13.24
N TYR A 384 10.28 16.10 -13.61
CA TYR A 384 11.14 15.12 -12.99
C TYR A 384 11.53 14.00 -13.95
N HIS A 385 12.83 13.79 -14.09
CA HIS A 385 13.38 12.64 -14.81
C HIS A 385 13.78 11.57 -13.78
N SER A 386 13.23 10.36 -13.92
CA SER A 386 13.54 9.26 -13.03
C SER A 386 15.03 8.92 -13.08
N LYS A 387 15.66 8.87 -11.90
CA LYS A 387 17.09 8.47 -11.78
C LYS A 387 17.27 6.95 -11.86
N GLY A 388 16.18 6.20 -11.85
CA GLY A 388 16.18 4.75 -11.94
C GLY A 388 15.04 4.12 -11.16
N MET A 389 14.91 2.83 -11.37
CA MET A 389 13.93 1.95 -10.70
C MET A 389 14.64 0.68 -10.28
N MET A 390 14.15 0.06 -9.19
CA MET A 390 14.76 -1.17 -8.67
C MET A 390 13.71 -2.03 -7.99
N ALA A 391 13.91 -3.34 -8.01
CA ALA A 391 13.09 -4.34 -7.33
C ALA A 391 13.96 -5.40 -6.67
N THR A 392 13.51 -5.91 -5.52
CA THR A 392 13.96 -7.22 -5.02
C THR A 392 13.22 -8.32 -5.76
N ILE A 393 13.88 -9.44 -5.99
CA ILE A 393 13.28 -10.61 -6.64
C ILE A 393 13.48 -11.88 -5.80
N GLY A 394 13.71 -11.69 -4.49
CA GLY A 394 13.94 -12.74 -3.50
C GLY A 394 15.30 -12.64 -2.83
N ASN A 395 15.74 -13.73 -2.21
CA ASN A 395 16.92 -13.76 -1.36
C ASN A 395 18.20 -13.31 -2.08
N LYS A 396 18.79 -12.21 -1.60
CA LYS A 396 20.06 -11.62 -2.10
C LYS A 396 20.05 -11.38 -3.62
N ALA A 397 18.88 -11.20 -4.20
CA ALA A 397 18.71 -10.96 -5.62
C ALA A 397 17.83 -9.73 -5.86
N GLY A 398 18.23 -8.92 -6.82
CA GLY A 398 17.49 -7.75 -7.25
C GLY A 398 17.81 -7.39 -8.69
N VAL A 399 17.04 -6.46 -9.23
CA VAL A 399 17.27 -5.80 -10.51
C VAL A 399 17.16 -4.30 -10.31
N ALA A 400 18.05 -3.53 -10.90
CA ALA A 400 18.06 -2.09 -10.81
C ALA A 400 18.48 -1.45 -12.14
N SER A 401 17.75 -0.41 -12.52
CA SER A 401 18.16 0.53 -13.55
C SER A 401 18.56 1.82 -12.87
N LEU A 402 19.82 2.21 -12.94
CA LEU A 402 20.34 3.42 -12.31
C LEU A 402 21.15 4.23 -13.32
N MET A 403 20.73 5.47 -13.59
CA MET A 403 21.40 6.38 -14.54
C MET A 403 21.73 5.71 -15.90
N GLY A 404 20.80 4.88 -16.41
CA GLY A 404 20.97 4.13 -17.66
C GLY A 404 21.74 2.80 -17.54
N HIS A 405 22.33 2.49 -16.38
CA HIS A 405 23.03 1.23 -16.13
C HIS A 405 22.10 0.16 -15.57
N SER A 406 22.21 -1.05 -16.09
CA SER A 406 21.49 -2.24 -15.60
C SER A 406 22.35 -3.00 -14.60
N ILE A 407 21.88 -3.14 -13.37
CA ILE A 407 22.53 -3.87 -12.27
C ILE A 407 21.63 -5.01 -11.85
N THR A 408 22.20 -6.20 -11.62
CA THR A 408 21.44 -7.40 -11.26
C THR A 408 22.08 -8.15 -10.09
N GLY A 409 21.32 -9.10 -9.50
CA GLY A 409 21.82 -9.99 -8.47
C GLY A 409 22.05 -9.28 -7.12
N ILE A 410 23.09 -9.70 -6.42
CA ILE A 410 23.37 -9.23 -5.06
C ILE A 410 23.65 -7.72 -4.98
N TRP A 411 24.29 -7.14 -6.00
CA TRP A 411 24.59 -5.71 -6.03
C TRP A 411 23.32 -4.86 -6.13
N ALA A 412 22.37 -5.26 -6.97
CA ALA A 412 21.07 -4.59 -7.06
C ALA A 412 20.30 -4.70 -5.72
N TRP A 413 20.36 -5.85 -5.05
CA TRP A 413 19.75 -6.09 -3.76
C TRP A 413 20.39 -5.23 -2.65
N ILE A 414 21.72 -5.09 -2.60
CA ILE A 414 22.41 -4.21 -1.65
C ILE A 414 22.03 -2.74 -1.89
N ILE A 415 22.00 -2.31 -3.15
CA ILE A 415 21.61 -0.94 -3.52
C ILE A 415 20.16 -0.67 -3.08
N TRP A 416 19.24 -1.58 -3.34
CA TRP A 416 17.85 -1.48 -2.94
C TRP A 416 17.72 -1.31 -1.42
N ARG A 417 18.34 -2.18 -0.63
CA ARG A 417 18.32 -2.11 0.85
C ARG A 417 18.93 -0.81 1.36
N THR A 418 20.08 -0.43 0.85
CA THR A 418 20.77 0.82 1.25
C THR A 418 19.92 2.04 0.92
N TYR A 419 19.36 2.08 -0.29
CA TYR A 419 18.51 3.18 -0.72
C TYR A 419 17.29 3.35 0.18
N TYR A 420 16.55 2.27 0.40
CA TYR A 420 15.35 2.35 1.22
C TYR A 420 15.65 2.60 2.70
N LEU A 421 16.71 2.01 3.25
CA LEU A 421 17.15 2.31 4.61
C LEU A 421 17.45 3.80 4.81
N LEU A 422 18.12 4.43 3.85
CA LEU A 422 18.42 5.87 3.92
C LEU A 422 17.17 6.74 3.82
N HIS A 423 16.13 6.30 3.09
CA HIS A 423 14.89 7.06 2.86
C HIS A 423 13.79 6.82 3.89
N LEU A 424 14.02 5.95 4.88
CA LEU A 424 13.11 5.78 6.01
C LEU A 424 12.96 7.09 6.81
N PRO A 425 11.76 7.36 7.36
CA PRO A 425 11.40 8.69 7.86
C PRO A 425 12.18 9.14 9.10
N ASN A 426 12.62 8.24 9.96
CA ASN A 426 13.33 8.56 11.19
C ASN A 426 14.49 7.60 11.49
N PHE A 427 15.37 7.97 12.41
CA PHE A 427 16.55 7.17 12.78
C PHE A 427 16.16 5.87 13.50
N GLU A 428 15.14 5.91 14.35
CA GLU A 428 14.66 4.73 15.08
C GLU A 428 14.22 3.62 14.12
N THR A 429 13.40 3.96 13.13
CA THR A 429 12.95 3.02 12.08
C THR A 429 14.13 2.44 11.30
N LYS A 430 15.14 3.27 10.97
CA LYS A 430 16.38 2.80 10.31
C LYS A 430 17.11 1.75 11.13
N MET A 431 17.24 1.98 12.43
CA MET A 431 17.89 1.06 13.34
C MET A 431 17.13 -0.24 13.49
N ARG A 432 15.80 -0.18 13.66
CA ARG A 432 14.94 -1.36 13.77
C ARG A 432 15.03 -2.25 12.54
N ILE A 433 14.88 -1.68 11.35
CA ILE A 433 14.96 -2.42 10.08
C ILE A 433 16.37 -2.96 9.85
N GLY A 434 17.42 -2.16 10.09
CA GLY A 434 18.79 -2.61 9.93
C GLY A 434 19.15 -3.76 10.86
N THR A 435 18.73 -3.70 12.13
CA THR A 435 18.92 -4.80 13.09
C THR A 435 18.05 -6.01 12.75
N GLY A 436 16.80 -5.83 12.29
CA GLY A 436 15.92 -6.91 11.82
C GLY A 436 16.55 -7.68 10.67
N TRP A 437 17.08 -6.98 9.67
CA TRP A 437 17.81 -7.62 8.57
C TRP A 437 19.05 -8.37 9.04
N ALA A 438 19.83 -7.81 9.99
CA ALA A 438 21.01 -8.46 10.55
C ALA A 438 20.62 -9.75 11.32
N ILE A 439 19.58 -9.70 12.13
CA ILE A 439 19.07 -10.86 12.87
C ILE A 439 18.66 -11.96 11.90
N ASN A 440 17.91 -11.64 10.84
CA ASN A 440 17.43 -12.62 9.87
C ASN A 440 18.54 -13.26 9.00
N LEU A 441 19.76 -12.68 9.00
CA LEU A 441 20.94 -13.31 8.37
C LEU A 441 21.50 -14.46 9.20
N PHE A 442 21.39 -14.41 10.54
CA PHE A 442 22.03 -15.35 11.46
C PHE A 442 21.05 -16.34 12.09
N PHE A 443 19.78 -15.95 12.22
CA PHE A 443 18.75 -16.76 12.88
C PHE A 443 17.76 -17.32 11.87
N GLY A 444 16.96 -18.27 12.36
CA GLY A 444 15.89 -18.90 11.58
C GLY A 444 14.78 -17.92 11.21
N THR A 445 13.87 -18.36 10.36
CA THR A 445 12.67 -17.61 9.99
C THR A 445 11.66 -17.66 11.15
N ASP A 446 11.02 -16.54 11.46
CA ASP A 446 9.93 -16.52 12.42
C ASP A 446 8.68 -17.17 11.81
N LEU A 447 8.20 -18.24 12.42
CA LEU A 447 7.02 -19.02 12.00
C LEU A 447 5.80 -18.76 12.88
N THR A 448 5.85 -17.74 13.74
CA THR A 448 4.74 -17.43 14.64
C THR A 448 3.58 -16.82 13.87
N GLN A 449 2.43 -17.48 13.92
CA GLN A 449 1.17 -16.93 13.41
C GLN A 449 0.53 -16.02 14.44
N ILE A 450 0.22 -14.77 14.08
CA ILE A 450 -0.40 -13.80 14.98
C ILE A 450 -1.68 -13.28 14.34
N GLY A 451 -2.82 -13.48 15.02
CA GLY A 451 -4.14 -13.06 14.54
C GLY A 451 -4.88 -14.14 13.74
N GLU A 452 -6.04 -13.77 13.22
CA GLU A 452 -6.91 -14.65 12.42
C GLU A 452 -6.56 -14.58 10.94
N THR A 453 -6.98 -15.60 10.17
CA THR A 453 -6.86 -15.64 8.71
C THR A 453 -8.24 -15.44 8.06
N LYS A 454 -8.30 -14.97 6.83
CA LYS A 454 -9.54 -14.88 6.03
C LYS A 454 -10.17 -16.24 5.73
N THR A 455 -9.35 -17.27 5.66
CA THR A 455 -9.79 -18.61 5.28
C THR A 455 -10.66 -19.21 6.40
N LYS A 456 -11.96 -18.94 6.34
CA LYS A 456 -12.95 -19.31 7.38
C LYS A 456 -13.43 -20.76 7.26
N ASN A 457 -13.39 -21.37 6.08
CA ASN A 457 -14.06 -22.65 5.78
C ASN A 457 -13.09 -23.77 5.43
N LEU A 458 -11.97 -23.90 6.19
CA LEU A 458 -11.00 -25.00 5.98
C LEU A 458 -11.63 -26.38 6.04
N HIS A 459 -12.70 -26.59 6.83
CA HIS A 459 -13.43 -27.85 6.89
C HIS A 459 -14.17 -28.16 5.58
N GLU A 460 -14.69 -27.17 4.88
CA GLU A 460 -15.39 -27.38 3.60
C GLU A 460 -14.40 -27.66 2.46
N ILE A 461 -13.23 -27.01 2.46
CA ILE A 461 -12.18 -27.22 1.44
C ILE A 461 -11.59 -28.64 1.51
N THR A 462 -11.57 -29.27 2.70
CA THR A 462 -10.94 -30.58 2.89
C THR A 462 -11.84 -31.78 2.60
N ILE A 463 -13.16 -31.64 2.68
CA ILE A 463 -14.10 -32.77 2.61
C ILE A 463 -14.85 -32.85 1.28
N GLU A 464 -15.23 -31.71 0.69
CA GLU A 464 -16.09 -31.71 -0.50
C GLU A 464 -15.34 -31.79 -1.84
N ASP A 465 -14.09 -31.28 -1.91
CA ASP A 465 -13.31 -31.20 -3.14
C ASP A 465 -12.52 -32.49 -3.49
N ILE A 466 -12.64 -33.55 -2.68
CA ILE A 466 -11.89 -34.79 -2.93
C ILE A 466 -12.80 -36.00 -2.79
N PRO A 467 -13.43 -36.41 -3.90
CA PRO A 467 -14.23 -37.64 -3.92
C PRO A 467 -13.49 -38.87 -3.38
N SER A 468 -12.18 -38.93 -3.58
CA SER A 468 -11.33 -40.05 -3.10
C SER A 468 -11.09 -40.05 -1.58
N LEU A 469 -11.22 -38.94 -0.86
CA LEU A 469 -11.08 -38.92 0.59
C LEU A 469 -12.36 -39.36 1.29
N LYS A 470 -13.52 -39.13 0.69
CA LYS A 470 -14.80 -39.66 1.16
C LYS A 470 -14.80 -41.19 1.16
N ASP A 471 -14.18 -41.79 0.15
CA ASP A 471 -14.09 -43.25 0.02
C ASP A 471 -13.02 -43.84 0.98
N GLN A 472 -11.92 -43.13 1.27
CA GLN A 472 -10.91 -43.56 2.21
C GLN A 472 -11.35 -43.45 3.69
N LEU A 473 -12.06 -42.38 4.06
CA LEU A 473 -12.61 -42.24 5.42
C LEU A 473 -13.75 -43.21 5.72
N LEU A 474 -14.44 -43.70 4.70
CA LEU A 474 -15.48 -44.75 4.84
C LEU A 474 -14.92 -46.15 4.88
N THR A 475 -13.65 -46.37 4.51
CA THR A 475 -12.95 -47.67 4.58
C THR A 475 -12.16 -47.88 5.86
N ASP A 476 -11.87 -46.79 6.62
CA ASP A 476 -11.13 -46.81 7.89
C ASP A 476 -12.05 -46.73 9.14
N LEU A 477 -13.38 -46.74 8.95
CA LEU A 477 -14.41 -46.93 9.99
C LEU A 477 -15.06 -48.30 9.85
#